data_741a1d3f642059a30c58841cc756ab58
#
_entry.id   741a1d3f642059a30c58841cc756ab58
#
_cell.length_a   1.000
_cell.length_b   1.000
_cell.length_c   1.000
_cell.angle_alpha   90.00
_cell.angle_beta   90.00
_cell.angle_gamma   90.00
#
_symmetry.space_group_name_H-M   'P 1'
#
loop_
_entity.id
_entity.type
_entity.pdbx_description
1 polymer ?
#
loop_
_entity_poly.entity_id
_entity_poly.type
_entity_poly.pdbx_seq_one_letter_code
_entity_poly.pdbx_strand_id
1 'polypeptide(L)'
;IVRAKDFIPQIYKKLTLTKEETSLALFLIIGGLLKKAVISDYISLNFVDRVFEAPNSYTPFENLMAVYGYSLQIYCDFSGYSDMAIGLALLMGFTLPINFRTPYQSKNITEFWRRWHISLSTWLKDYLYFSVGGNRRGTFWGYFFPTLFFGATLFWAVKMYNTTPIPLYIVAGAIIVFVLA
;
A
#
# COMPACT_ATOMS: atom_id res chain seq x y z
N ILE A 1 -4.74 -9.75 2.70
CA ILE A 1 -4.84 -10.73 3.81
C ILE A 1 -6.28 -11.22 3.86
N VAL A 2 -6.49 -12.52 3.62
CA VAL A 2 -7.80 -13.16 3.67
C VAL A 2 -7.95 -13.85 5.03
N ARG A 3 -9.12 -13.73 5.63
CA ARG A 3 -9.40 -14.40 6.92
C ARG A 3 -9.88 -15.81 6.68
N ALA A 4 -9.47 -16.74 7.53
CA ALA A 4 -9.90 -18.14 7.45
C ALA A 4 -11.42 -18.30 7.44
N LYS A 5 -12.13 -17.52 8.26
CA LYS A 5 -13.60 -17.52 8.32
C LYS A 5 -14.28 -17.16 6.99
N ASP A 6 -13.63 -16.33 6.16
CA ASP A 6 -14.17 -15.84 4.89
C ASP A 6 -13.70 -16.74 3.71
N PHE A 7 -12.59 -17.46 3.88
CA PHE A 7 -11.99 -18.31 2.85
C PHE A 7 -12.43 -19.77 2.93
N ILE A 8 -12.43 -20.36 4.14
CA ILE A 8 -12.76 -21.79 4.32
C ILE A 8 -14.12 -22.18 3.72
N PRO A 9 -15.22 -21.39 3.90
CA PRO A 9 -16.51 -21.73 3.29
C PRO A 9 -16.48 -21.76 1.76
N GLN A 10 -15.58 -21.01 1.12
CA GLN A 10 -15.47 -20.96 -0.33
C GLN A 10 -14.86 -22.25 -0.91
N ILE A 11 -14.01 -22.95 -0.15
CA ILE A 11 -13.37 -24.22 -0.58
C ILE A 11 -14.43 -25.30 -0.82
N TYR A 12 -15.50 -25.30 -0.05
CA TYR A 12 -16.59 -26.30 -0.15
C TYR A 12 -17.68 -25.89 -1.15
N LYS A 13 -17.60 -24.68 -1.70
CA LYS A 13 -18.59 -24.19 -2.67
C LYS A 13 -18.29 -24.75 -4.06
N LYS A 14 -19.32 -25.26 -4.74
CA LYS A 14 -19.18 -25.70 -6.14
C LYS A 14 -18.81 -24.52 -7.02
N LEU A 15 -17.75 -24.69 -7.78
CA LEU A 15 -17.24 -23.70 -8.71
C LEU A 15 -18.22 -23.54 -9.89
N THR A 16 -18.82 -22.36 -10.01
CA THR A 16 -19.63 -21.97 -11.17
C THR A 16 -19.26 -20.54 -11.53
N LEU A 17 -18.56 -20.36 -12.64
CA LEU A 17 -18.18 -19.03 -13.16
C LEU A 17 -19.24 -18.56 -14.14
N THR A 18 -19.74 -17.37 -13.95
CA THR A 18 -20.58 -16.67 -14.93
C THR A 18 -19.71 -15.95 -15.97
N LYS A 19 -20.32 -15.59 -17.11
CA LYS A 19 -19.62 -14.82 -18.14
C LYS A 19 -19.19 -13.44 -17.62
N GLU A 20 -20.02 -12.83 -16.79
CA GLU A 20 -19.77 -11.53 -16.14
C GLU A 20 -18.56 -11.61 -15.21
N GLU A 21 -18.49 -12.64 -14.37
CA GLU A 21 -17.35 -12.87 -13.46
C GLU A 21 -16.06 -13.13 -14.23
N THR A 22 -16.12 -13.90 -15.30
CA THR A 22 -14.96 -14.15 -16.17
C THR A 22 -14.48 -12.85 -16.84
N SER A 23 -15.40 -12.05 -17.36
CA SER A 23 -15.06 -10.74 -17.98
C SER A 23 -14.46 -9.78 -16.95
N LEU A 24 -15.03 -9.71 -15.75
CA LEU A 24 -14.49 -8.92 -14.65
C LEU A 24 -13.09 -9.39 -14.23
N ALA A 25 -12.88 -10.68 -14.13
CA ALA A 25 -11.60 -11.26 -13.77
C ALA A 25 -10.51 -10.89 -14.78
N LEU A 26 -10.80 -11.04 -16.08
CA LEU A 26 -9.87 -10.64 -17.15
C LEU A 26 -9.60 -9.13 -17.16
N PHE A 27 -10.63 -8.32 -16.94
CA PHE A 27 -10.48 -6.86 -16.82
C PHE A 27 -9.55 -6.48 -15.66
N LEU A 28 -9.70 -7.12 -14.50
CA LEU A 28 -8.84 -6.88 -13.34
C LEU A 28 -7.40 -7.33 -13.58
N ILE A 29 -7.18 -8.47 -14.23
CA ILE A 29 -5.84 -8.97 -14.56
C ILE A 29 -5.15 -8.02 -15.53
N ILE A 30 -5.80 -7.66 -16.63
CA ILE A 30 -5.22 -6.77 -17.65
C ILE A 30 -4.99 -5.37 -17.07
N GLY A 31 -5.98 -4.82 -16.35
CA GLY A 31 -5.87 -3.52 -15.70
C GLY A 31 -4.78 -3.48 -14.63
N GLY A 32 -4.63 -4.56 -13.86
CA GLY A 32 -3.55 -4.72 -12.89
C GLY A 32 -2.17 -4.79 -13.55
N LEU A 33 -2.05 -5.51 -14.65
CA LEU A 33 -0.82 -5.62 -15.44
C LEU A 33 -0.42 -4.26 -16.04
N LEU A 34 -1.38 -3.51 -16.57
CA LEU A 34 -1.13 -2.15 -17.07
C LEU A 34 -0.66 -1.21 -15.95
N LYS A 35 -1.30 -1.25 -14.78
CA LYS A 35 -0.84 -0.45 -13.62
C LYS A 35 0.59 -0.80 -13.21
N LYS A 36 0.92 -2.09 -13.12
CA LYS A 36 2.24 -2.57 -12.70
C LYS A 36 3.30 -2.30 -13.76
N ALA A 37 3.16 -2.88 -14.95
CA ALA A 37 4.23 -2.89 -15.96
C ALA A 37 4.33 -1.56 -16.73
N VAL A 38 3.19 -0.92 -17.04
CA VAL A 38 3.20 0.28 -17.88
C VAL A 38 3.31 1.56 -17.04
N ILE A 39 2.58 1.66 -15.91
CA ILE A 39 2.62 2.90 -15.13
C ILE A 39 3.73 2.83 -14.09
N SER A 40 3.70 1.85 -13.18
CA SER A 40 4.63 1.80 -12.06
C SER A 40 6.08 1.59 -12.50
N ASP A 41 6.36 0.54 -13.24
CA ASP A 41 7.73 0.19 -13.64
C ASP A 41 8.31 1.22 -14.62
N TYR A 42 7.48 1.75 -15.53
CA TYR A 42 7.94 2.78 -16.45
C TYR A 42 8.33 4.09 -15.75
N ILE A 43 7.51 4.57 -14.81
CA ILE A 43 7.79 5.77 -14.02
C ILE A 43 9.03 5.57 -13.14
N SER A 44 9.16 4.40 -12.51
CA SER A 44 10.32 4.03 -11.70
C SER A 44 11.61 4.15 -12.50
N LEU A 45 11.73 3.34 -13.53
CA LEU A 45 12.98 3.20 -14.31
C LEU A 45 13.37 4.47 -15.09
N ASN A 46 12.40 5.23 -15.58
CA ASN A 46 12.68 6.36 -16.46
C ASN A 46 12.78 7.70 -15.74
N PHE A 47 12.25 7.82 -14.53
CA PHE A 47 12.25 9.10 -13.85
C PHE A 47 12.60 8.98 -12.37
N VAL A 48 11.81 8.26 -11.57
CA VAL A 48 11.91 8.28 -10.10
C VAL A 48 13.27 7.80 -9.62
N ASP A 49 13.68 6.61 -10.07
CA ASP A 49 14.94 6.01 -9.62
C ASP A 49 16.14 6.84 -10.03
N ARG A 50 16.15 7.39 -11.23
CA ARG A 50 17.23 8.28 -11.72
C ARG A 50 17.38 9.55 -10.91
N VAL A 51 16.25 10.19 -10.56
CA VAL A 51 16.27 11.40 -9.72
C VAL A 51 16.74 11.06 -8.31
N PHE A 52 16.30 9.93 -7.73
CA PHE A 52 16.67 9.52 -6.38
C PHE A 52 18.12 9.03 -6.28
N GLU A 53 18.69 8.47 -7.35
CA GLU A 53 20.11 8.08 -7.38
C GLU A 53 21.05 9.28 -7.42
N ALA A 54 20.67 10.37 -8.12
CA ALA A 54 21.52 11.54 -8.29
C ALA A 54 20.76 12.87 -8.10
N PRO A 55 20.16 13.11 -6.90
CA PRO A 55 19.23 14.22 -6.68
C PRO A 55 19.86 15.60 -6.86
N ASN A 56 21.17 15.73 -6.65
CA ASN A 56 21.92 16.98 -6.86
C ASN A 56 22.09 17.34 -8.34
N SER A 57 21.86 16.41 -9.26
CA SER A 57 21.92 16.63 -10.72
C SER A 57 20.61 17.14 -11.30
N TYR A 58 19.55 17.20 -10.49
CA TYR A 58 18.23 17.63 -10.90
C TYR A 58 17.79 18.90 -10.19
N THR A 59 16.89 19.64 -10.81
CA THR A 59 16.32 20.86 -10.23
C THR A 59 15.43 20.53 -9.03
N PRO A 60 15.20 21.49 -8.11
CA PRO A 60 14.27 21.30 -7.00
C PRO A 60 12.86 20.91 -7.43
N PHE A 61 12.42 21.39 -8.60
CA PHE A 61 11.11 21.04 -9.16
C PHE A 61 11.06 19.58 -9.63
N GLU A 62 12.10 19.09 -10.31
CA GLU A 62 12.19 17.68 -10.73
C GLU A 62 12.24 16.74 -9.52
N ASN A 63 13.00 17.12 -8.48
CA ASN A 63 13.02 16.38 -7.22
C ASN A 63 11.63 16.30 -6.59
N LEU A 64 10.87 17.41 -6.58
CA LEU A 64 9.48 17.41 -6.07
C LEU A 64 8.58 16.52 -6.94
N MET A 65 8.70 16.59 -8.26
CA MET A 65 7.93 15.73 -9.17
C MET A 65 8.29 14.25 -8.99
N ALA A 66 9.53 13.90 -8.68
CA ALA A 66 9.94 12.53 -8.39
C ALA A 66 9.26 11.98 -7.13
N VAL A 67 9.06 12.81 -6.08
CA VAL A 67 8.30 12.41 -4.88
C VAL A 67 6.84 12.10 -5.22
N TYR A 68 6.18 12.91 -6.04
CA TYR A 68 4.83 12.62 -6.52
C TYR A 68 4.80 11.38 -7.43
N GLY A 69 5.79 11.24 -8.31
CA GLY A 69 5.96 10.06 -9.16
C GLY A 69 6.12 8.79 -8.34
N TYR A 70 6.92 8.83 -7.28
CA TYR A 70 7.10 7.71 -6.34
C TYR A 70 5.81 7.34 -5.60
N SER A 71 5.03 8.32 -5.20
CA SER A 71 3.71 8.09 -4.60
C SER A 71 2.78 7.34 -5.57
N LEU A 72 2.72 7.78 -6.82
CA LEU A 72 1.94 7.11 -7.88
C LEU A 72 2.48 5.70 -8.18
N GLN A 73 3.80 5.55 -8.24
CA GLN A 73 4.48 4.27 -8.45
C GLN A 73 4.06 3.24 -7.40
N ILE A 74 4.19 3.56 -6.10
CA ILE A 74 3.80 2.65 -5.01
C ILE A 74 2.33 2.24 -5.10
N TYR A 75 1.47 3.21 -5.40
CA TYR A 75 0.04 2.92 -5.55
C TYR A 75 -0.24 2.01 -6.73
N CYS A 76 0.31 2.29 -7.90
CA CYS A 76 0.09 1.50 -9.11
C CYS A 76 0.72 0.11 -9.00
N ASP A 77 1.90 0.00 -8.37
CA ASP A 77 2.55 -1.28 -8.09
C ASP A 77 1.66 -2.18 -7.24
N PHE A 78 1.26 -1.70 -6.09
CA PHE A 78 0.53 -2.53 -5.13
C PHE A 78 -0.95 -2.72 -5.49
N SER A 79 -1.62 -1.68 -6.03
CA SER A 79 -3.00 -1.85 -6.50
C SER A 79 -3.07 -2.75 -7.72
N GLY A 80 -2.09 -2.66 -8.64
CA GLY A 80 -1.99 -3.53 -9.80
C GLY A 80 -1.79 -5.00 -9.40
N TYR A 81 -0.89 -5.27 -8.48
CA TYR A 81 -0.71 -6.60 -7.89
C TYR A 81 -2.01 -7.12 -7.25
N SER A 82 -2.69 -6.28 -6.47
CA SER A 82 -3.94 -6.66 -5.81
C SER A 82 -5.06 -6.97 -6.81
N ASP A 83 -5.19 -6.18 -7.87
CA ASP A 83 -6.20 -6.40 -8.91
C ASP A 83 -5.93 -7.71 -9.67
N MET A 84 -4.66 -7.99 -10.03
CA MET A 84 -4.29 -9.27 -10.64
C MET A 84 -4.62 -10.44 -9.73
N ALA A 85 -4.29 -10.34 -8.44
CA ALA A 85 -4.57 -11.41 -7.47
C ALA A 85 -6.07 -11.65 -7.31
N ILE A 86 -6.90 -10.60 -7.25
CA ILE A 86 -8.37 -10.71 -7.18
C ILE A 86 -8.91 -11.34 -8.47
N GLY A 87 -8.43 -10.91 -9.64
CA GLY A 87 -8.86 -11.46 -10.92
C GLY A 87 -8.51 -12.95 -11.08
N LEU A 88 -7.28 -13.34 -10.72
CA LEU A 88 -6.86 -14.74 -10.74
C LEU A 88 -7.66 -15.61 -9.76
N ALA A 89 -7.88 -15.11 -8.54
CA ALA A 89 -8.69 -15.81 -7.57
C ALA A 89 -10.14 -15.99 -8.06
N LEU A 90 -10.71 -14.96 -8.70
CA LEU A 90 -12.06 -15.03 -9.26
C LEU A 90 -12.15 -16.10 -10.35
N LEU A 91 -11.14 -16.24 -11.23
CA LEU A 91 -11.08 -17.32 -12.22
C LEU A 91 -11.01 -18.71 -11.59
N MET A 92 -10.42 -18.80 -10.38
CA MET A 92 -10.41 -20.04 -9.60
C MET A 92 -11.68 -20.23 -8.75
N GLY A 93 -12.65 -19.30 -8.83
CA GLY A 93 -13.91 -19.32 -8.08
C GLY A 93 -13.82 -18.82 -6.65
N PHE A 94 -12.74 -18.13 -6.30
CA PHE A 94 -12.57 -17.52 -4.99
C PHE A 94 -12.79 -16.01 -5.06
N THR A 95 -13.48 -15.46 -4.08
CA THR A 95 -13.65 -14.01 -3.92
C THR A 95 -12.67 -13.49 -2.87
N LEU A 96 -11.83 -12.55 -3.26
CA LEU A 96 -10.89 -11.86 -2.38
C LEU A 96 -11.39 -10.45 -2.02
N PRO A 97 -11.04 -9.92 -0.84
CA PRO A 97 -11.40 -8.56 -0.46
C PRO A 97 -10.62 -7.52 -1.28
N ILE A 98 -11.29 -6.41 -1.59
CA ILE A 98 -10.67 -5.26 -2.23
C ILE A 98 -9.72 -4.57 -1.24
N ASN A 99 -8.51 -4.26 -1.69
CA ASN A 99 -7.49 -3.59 -0.88
C ASN A 99 -7.43 -2.08 -1.08
N PHE A 100 -7.84 -1.57 -2.23
CA PHE A 100 -7.74 -0.16 -2.56
C PHE A 100 -9.07 0.38 -3.07
N ARG A 101 -9.48 1.56 -2.55
CA ARG A 101 -10.66 2.30 -2.98
C ARG A 101 -10.32 3.76 -3.25
N THR A 102 -9.60 4.03 -4.34
CA THR A 102 -9.20 5.40 -4.73
C THR A 102 -8.64 6.22 -3.56
N PRO A 103 -7.53 5.79 -2.90
CA PRO A 103 -7.06 6.40 -1.66
C PRO A 103 -6.68 7.88 -1.80
N TYR A 104 -6.16 8.29 -2.96
CA TYR A 104 -5.77 9.69 -3.21
C TYR A 104 -6.94 10.66 -3.40
N GLN A 105 -8.18 10.18 -3.44
CA GLN A 105 -9.38 11.01 -3.41
C GLN A 105 -9.90 11.26 -1.98
N SER A 106 -9.15 10.86 -0.96
CA SER A 106 -9.52 11.04 0.44
C SER A 106 -9.47 12.51 0.85
N LYS A 107 -10.44 12.94 1.65
CA LYS A 107 -10.51 14.31 2.18
C LYS A 107 -9.65 14.54 3.43
N ASN A 108 -9.26 13.46 4.09
CA ASN A 108 -8.45 13.48 5.30
C ASN A 108 -7.69 12.16 5.47
N ILE A 109 -6.73 12.16 6.39
CA ILE A 109 -5.84 11.02 6.65
C ILE A 109 -6.61 9.78 7.15
N THR A 110 -7.65 9.98 7.94
CA THR A 110 -8.47 8.87 8.46
C THR A 110 -9.22 8.16 7.32
N GLU A 111 -9.73 8.92 6.36
CA GLU A 111 -10.38 8.38 5.19
C GLU A 111 -9.38 7.70 4.26
N PHE A 112 -8.17 8.26 4.13
CA PHE A 112 -7.08 7.64 3.37
C PHE A 112 -6.82 6.21 3.87
N TRP A 113 -6.59 6.02 5.16
CA TRP A 113 -6.35 4.70 5.74
C TRP A 113 -7.52 3.71 5.62
N ARG A 114 -8.74 4.19 5.50
CA ARG A 114 -9.92 3.36 5.22
C ARG A 114 -10.00 2.90 3.77
N ARG A 115 -9.22 3.51 2.89
CA ARG A 115 -9.18 3.25 1.44
C ARG A 115 -7.89 2.59 0.96
N TRP A 116 -6.83 2.67 1.77
CA TRP A 116 -5.51 2.09 1.53
C TRP A 116 -5.34 0.78 2.27
N HIS A 117 -4.91 -0.28 1.53
CA HIS A 117 -4.61 -1.62 2.08
C HIS A 117 -5.65 -2.09 3.12
N ILE A 118 -6.91 -2.09 2.73
CA ILE A 118 -8.08 -2.27 3.61
C ILE A 118 -7.99 -3.57 4.40
N SER A 119 -7.53 -4.66 3.78
CA SER A 119 -7.41 -5.96 4.45
C SER A 119 -6.38 -5.95 5.58
N LEU A 120 -5.23 -5.27 5.40
CA LEU A 120 -4.22 -5.12 6.45
C LEU A 120 -4.73 -4.21 7.57
N SER A 121 -5.30 -3.05 7.23
CA SER A 121 -5.81 -2.09 8.21
C SER A 121 -6.87 -2.72 9.12
N THR A 122 -7.78 -3.51 8.54
CA THR A 122 -8.79 -4.24 9.31
C THR A 122 -8.20 -5.38 10.12
N TRP A 123 -7.21 -6.09 9.59
CA TRP A 123 -6.51 -7.15 10.32
C TRP A 123 -5.76 -6.59 11.54
N LEU A 124 -4.97 -5.53 11.34
CA LEU A 124 -4.25 -4.87 12.44
C LEU A 124 -5.21 -4.37 13.53
N LYS A 125 -6.34 -3.80 13.13
CA LYS A 125 -7.37 -3.35 14.07
C LYS A 125 -7.93 -4.50 14.89
N ASP A 126 -8.29 -5.62 14.25
CA ASP A 126 -9.00 -6.70 14.92
C ASP A 126 -8.07 -7.60 15.73
N TYR A 127 -6.87 -7.87 15.23
CA TYR A 127 -5.95 -8.82 15.86
C TYR A 127 -4.88 -8.15 16.72
N LEU A 128 -4.44 -6.95 16.38
CA LEU A 128 -3.42 -6.24 17.16
C LEU A 128 -4.05 -5.22 18.10
N TYR A 129 -4.78 -4.25 17.58
CA TYR A 129 -5.31 -3.15 18.37
C TYR A 129 -6.27 -3.61 19.47
N PHE A 130 -7.22 -4.48 19.16
CA PHE A 130 -8.15 -4.98 20.17
C PHE A 130 -7.52 -5.97 21.15
N SER A 131 -6.52 -6.77 20.74
CA SER A 131 -5.80 -7.68 21.64
C SER A 131 -4.99 -6.96 22.70
N VAL A 132 -4.44 -5.77 22.37
CA VAL A 132 -3.69 -4.92 23.29
C VAL A 132 -4.62 -4.10 24.22
N GLY A 133 -5.95 -4.19 24.04
CA GLY A 133 -6.95 -3.55 24.87
C GLY A 133 -7.72 -2.41 24.19
N GLY A 134 -7.35 -2.00 22.98
CA GLY A 134 -8.05 -0.96 22.23
C GLY A 134 -8.31 0.31 23.05
N ASN A 135 -9.45 0.95 22.81
CA ASN A 135 -9.90 2.12 23.57
C ASN A 135 -10.29 1.82 25.04
N ARG A 136 -10.40 0.53 25.42
CA ARG A 136 -10.89 0.16 26.76
C ARG A 136 -9.83 0.28 27.87
N ARG A 137 -8.54 0.29 27.53
CA ARG A 137 -7.41 0.35 28.48
C ARG A 137 -6.75 1.73 28.63
N GLY A 138 -7.41 2.78 28.17
CA GLY A 138 -6.93 4.15 28.32
C GLY A 138 -5.88 4.56 27.27
N THR A 139 -5.61 5.85 27.25
CA THR A 139 -4.87 6.59 26.23
C THR A 139 -3.39 6.20 26.12
N PHE A 140 -2.80 5.65 27.21
CA PHE A 140 -1.36 5.35 27.28
C PHE A 140 -0.92 4.32 26.22
N TRP A 141 -1.59 3.18 26.13
CA TRP A 141 -1.23 2.12 25.19
C TRP A 141 -1.56 2.47 23.74
N GLY A 142 -2.60 3.28 23.53
CA GLY A 142 -2.96 3.77 22.19
C GLY A 142 -1.91 4.71 21.59
N TYR A 143 -1.14 5.43 22.43
CA TYR A 143 -0.04 6.28 21.97
C TYR A 143 1.32 5.59 22.06
N PHE A 144 1.52 4.65 22.97
CA PHE A 144 2.80 3.98 23.18
C PHE A 144 3.30 3.24 21.93
N PHE A 145 2.46 2.40 21.33
CA PHE A 145 2.86 1.63 20.14
C PHE A 145 3.12 2.49 18.90
N PRO A 146 2.25 3.44 18.52
CA PRO A 146 2.56 4.36 17.44
C PRO A 146 3.86 5.15 17.72
N THR A 147 4.02 5.67 18.93
CA THR A 147 5.23 6.45 19.30
C THR A 147 6.50 5.59 19.25
N LEU A 148 6.44 4.35 19.74
CA LEU A 148 7.56 3.41 19.67
C LEU A 148 7.91 3.07 18.22
N PHE A 149 6.91 2.81 17.40
CA PHE A 149 7.08 2.49 15.99
C PHE A 149 7.65 3.69 15.21
N PHE A 150 7.09 4.90 15.38
CA PHE A 150 7.61 6.12 14.79
C PHE A 150 9.00 6.47 15.31
N GLY A 151 9.24 6.30 16.61
CA GLY A 151 10.57 6.49 17.20
C GLY A 151 11.60 5.53 16.62
N ALA A 152 11.26 4.25 16.46
CA ALA A 152 12.15 3.25 15.87
C ALA A 152 12.42 3.52 14.38
N THR A 153 11.41 3.90 13.60
CA THR A 153 11.57 4.25 12.18
C THR A 153 12.37 5.53 12.00
N LEU A 154 12.16 6.54 12.84
CA LEU A 154 12.94 7.77 12.82
C LEU A 154 14.41 7.50 13.24
N PHE A 155 14.64 6.72 14.29
CA PHE A 155 15.97 6.30 14.72
C PHE A 155 16.71 5.57 13.60
N TRP A 156 16.02 4.64 12.93
CA TRP A 156 16.59 3.88 11.81
C TRP A 156 16.87 4.78 10.60
N ALA A 157 15.97 5.70 10.28
CA ALA A 157 16.16 6.69 9.22
C ALA A 157 17.35 7.62 9.50
N VAL A 158 17.51 8.11 10.74
CA VAL A 158 18.67 8.92 11.15
C VAL A 158 19.96 8.12 11.11
N LYS A 159 19.93 6.85 11.52
CA LYS A 159 21.10 5.97 11.42
C LYS A 159 21.51 5.73 9.97
N MET A 160 20.55 5.47 9.09
CA MET A 160 20.80 5.34 7.64
C MET A 160 21.35 6.64 7.05
N TYR A 161 20.82 7.80 7.43
CA TYR A 161 21.33 9.11 6.98
C TYR A 161 22.81 9.32 7.36
N ASN A 162 23.22 8.90 8.54
CA ASN A 162 24.61 9.02 8.99
C ASN A 162 25.57 7.98 8.36
N THR A 163 25.05 6.87 7.82
CA THR A 163 25.85 5.82 7.20
C THR A 163 25.89 5.88 5.66
N THR A 164 24.87 6.48 5.06
CA THR A 164 24.78 6.68 3.62
C THR A 164 24.39 8.13 3.36
N PRO A 165 24.96 8.83 2.37
CA PRO A 165 24.63 10.22 2.04
C PRO A 165 23.27 10.29 1.32
N ILE A 166 22.24 9.70 1.93
CA ILE A 166 20.87 9.80 1.41
C ILE A 166 20.34 11.17 1.81
N PRO A 167 19.91 12.00 0.88
CA PRO A 167 19.39 13.33 1.18
C PRO A 167 18.17 13.28 2.09
N LEU A 168 18.13 14.18 3.07
CA LEU A 168 17.10 14.25 4.12
C LEU A 168 15.66 14.25 3.56
N TYR A 169 15.44 14.82 2.38
CA TYR A 169 14.12 14.85 1.72
C TYR A 169 13.67 13.47 1.22
N ILE A 170 14.59 12.54 0.88
CA ILE A 170 14.23 11.15 0.55
C ILE A 170 13.72 10.44 1.81
N VAL A 171 14.42 10.63 2.93
CA VAL A 171 13.99 10.09 4.22
C VAL A 171 12.66 10.72 4.64
N ALA A 172 12.51 12.03 4.50
CA ALA A 172 11.25 12.73 4.79
C ALA A 172 10.12 12.28 3.85
N GLY A 173 10.41 12.11 2.56
CA GLY A 173 9.46 11.59 1.58
C GLY A 173 9.03 10.15 1.90
N ALA A 174 9.96 9.28 2.26
CA ALA A 174 9.67 7.91 2.68
C ALA A 174 8.84 7.89 3.98
N ILE A 175 9.14 8.76 4.94
CA ILE A 175 8.35 8.90 6.17
C ILE A 175 6.95 9.43 5.85
N ILE A 176 6.82 10.44 5.00
CA ILE A 176 5.52 10.98 4.58
C ILE A 176 4.70 9.91 3.86
N VAL A 177 5.30 9.20 2.91
CA VAL A 177 4.64 8.10 2.20
C VAL A 177 4.28 6.98 3.18
N PHE A 178 5.15 6.64 4.12
CA PHE A 178 4.89 5.62 5.13
C PHE A 178 3.83 6.05 6.16
N VAL A 179 3.80 7.31 6.55
CA VAL A 179 2.75 7.89 7.42
C VAL A 179 1.43 8.01 6.68
N LEU A 180 1.49 8.24 5.37
CA LEU A 180 0.33 8.32 4.49
C LEU A 180 -0.10 6.95 3.93
N ALA A 181 0.80 5.96 3.91
CA ALA A 181 0.54 4.56 3.53
C ALA A 181 0.16 3.67 4.70
#